data_0fb2898b2c33f95863902e01f73cd504
#
_entry.id   0fb2898b2c33f95863902e01f73cd504
#
_cell.length_a   1.000
_cell.length_b   1.000
_cell.length_c   1.000
_cell.angle_alpha   90.00
_cell.angle_beta   90.00
_cell.angle_gamma   90.00
#
_symmetry.space_group_name_H-M   'P 1'
#
loop_
_entity.id
_entity.type
_entity.pdbx_description
1 polymer ?
#
loop_
_entity_poly.entity_id
_entity_poly.type
_entity_poly.pdbx_seq_one_letter_code
_entity_poly.pdbx_strand_id
1 'polypeptide(L)'
;MINIQKRYLISALVSGVSFIILYVFLDFYLWMALLLTILIYIAGIFLFKSQDIRIYDREALARYNFEMSKLNDYKEKIKDKTIKEKLTKIVNVSQKITKHLESRPGNATKIYNFLDYYLPFTTRIVTKYIEAESKKEKTFVENKLILKMSVYIKEVEHECDRLLEEIVKSKDKE
;
A
#
# COMPACT_ATOMS: atom_id res chain seq x y z
N MET A 1 -9.31 7.67 -7.14
CA MET A 1 -10.45 7.64 -8.07
C MET A 1 -10.11 8.00 -9.53
N ILE A 2 -9.04 8.71 -9.81
CA ILE A 2 -8.71 9.22 -11.17
C ILE A 2 -8.17 8.13 -12.13
N ASN A 3 -7.59 7.04 -11.61
CA ASN A 3 -6.96 6.01 -12.46
C ASN A 3 -7.92 5.04 -13.16
N ILE A 4 -9.09 4.80 -12.60
CA ILE A 4 -10.09 3.88 -13.20
C ILE A 4 -10.62 4.48 -14.51
N GLN A 5 -10.91 5.78 -14.53
CA GLN A 5 -11.39 6.48 -15.73
C GLN A 5 -10.34 6.53 -16.86
N LYS A 6 -9.06 6.74 -16.53
CA LYS A 6 -7.98 6.76 -17.54
C LYS A 6 -7.83 5.44 -18.28
N ARG A 7 -7.95 4.31 -17.60
CA ARG A 7 -7.87 2.98 -18.20
C ARG A 7 -8.94 2.76 -19.27
N TYR A 8 -10.19 3.06 -18.93
CA TYR A 8 -11.31 2.93 -19.90
C TYR A 8 -11.15 3.89 -21.09
N LEU A 9 -10.65 5.09 -20.83
CA LEU A 9 -10.44 6.10 -21.86
C LEU A 9 -9.31 5.70 -22.82
N ILE A 10 -8.21 5.16 -22.33
CA ILE A 10 -7.11 4.66 -23.18
C ILE A 10 -7.57 3.44 -23.99
N SER A 11 -8.26 2.48 -23.37
CA SER A 11 -8.79 1.30 -24.06
C SER A 11 -9.78 1.71 -25.15
N ALA A 12 -10.65 2.71 -24.88
CA ALA A 12 -11.59 3.24 -25.86
C ALA A 12 -10.89 3.93 -27.03
N LEU A 13 -9.85 4.73 -26.78
CA LEU A 13 -9.05 5.37 -27.84
C LEU A 13 -8.35 4.32 -28.72
N VAL A 14 -7.69 3.35 -28.13
CA VAL A 14 -7.01 2.29 -28.88
C VAL A 14 -8.00 1.48 -29.71
N SER A 15 -9.15 1.11 -29.15
CA SER A 15 -10.18 0.37 -29.89
C SER A 15 -10.79 1.20 -31.02
N GLY A 16 -11.03 2.50 -30.80
CA GLY A 16 -11.53 3.40 -31.84
C GLY A 16 -10.58 3.56 -33.02
N VAL A 17 -9.29 3.74 -32.76
CA VAL A 17 -8.26 3.78 -33.81
C VAL A 17 -8.19 2.43 -34.54
N SER A 18 -8.24 1.31 -33.82
CA SER A 18 -8.25 -0.03 -34.41
C SER A 18 -9.47 -0.24 -35.31
N PHE A 19 -10.65 0.27 -34.95
CA PHE A 19 -11.83 0.20 -35.78
C PHE A 19 -11.65 0.91 -37.11
N ILE A 20 -11.08 2.14 -37.10
CA ILE A 20 -10.83 2.91 -38.33
C ILE A 20 -9.85 2.14 -39.22
N ILE A 21 -8.78 1.56 -38.66
CA ILE A 21 -7.82 0.80 -39.43
C ILE A 21 -8.47 -0.45 -40.06
N LEU A 22 -9.23 -1.22 -39.29
CA LEU A 22 -9.89 -2.43 -39.78
C LEU A 22 -10.92 -2.15 -40.84
N TYR A 23 -11.77 -1.14 -40.64
CA TYR A 23 -12.85 -0.85 -41.53
C TYR A 23 -12.42 -0.08 -42.81
N VAL A 24 -11.57 0.96 -42.65
CA VAL A 24 -11.17 1.85 -43.74
C VAL A 24 -9.99 1.35 -44.56
N PHE A 25 -8.95 0.80 -43.88
CA PHE A 25 -7.71 0.40 -44.54
C PHE A 25 -7.67 -1.06 -44.95
N LEU A 26 -8.36 -1.95 -44.20
CA LEU A 26 -8.35 -3.39 -44.45
C LEU A 26 -9.64 -3.90 -45.10
N ASP A 27 -10.61 -3.00 -45.43
CA ASP A 27 -11.89 -3.31 -46.07
C ASP A 27 -12.66 -4.47 -45.42
N PHE A 28 -12.54 -4.59 -44.08
CA PHE A 28 -13.29 -5.62 -43.36
C PHE A 28 -14.79 -5.31 -43.38
N TYR A 29 -15.63 -6.36 -43.51
CA TYR A 29 -17.06 -6.21 -43.36
C TYR A 29 -17.36 -5.54 -41.99
N LEU A 30 -18.29 -4.58 -42.00
CA LEU A 30 -18.65 -3.75 -40.84
C LEU A 30 -18.87 -4.59 -39.56
N TRP A 31 -19.57 -5.71 -39.67
CA TRP A 31 -19.80 -6.62 -38.53
C TRP A 31 -18.53 -7.26 -37.97
N MET A 32 -17.62 -7.67 -38.84
CA MET A 32 -16.32 -8.25 -38.42
C MET A 32 -15.42 -7.20 -37.79
N ALA A 33 -15.35 -5.98 -38.33
CA ALA A 33 -14.61 -4.88 -37.77
C ALA A 33 -15.15 -4.51 -36.39
N LEU A 34 -16.46 -4.49 -36.18
CA LEU A 34 -17.11 -4.18 -34.92
C LEU A 34 -16.82 -5.26 -33.86
N LEU A 35 -16.90 -6.53 -34.21
CA LEU A 35 -16.64 -7.65 -33.33
C LEU A 35 -15.17 -7.67 -32.86
N LEU A 36 -14.22 -7.49 -33.78
CA LEU A 36 -12.79 -7.38 -33.46
C LEU A 36 -12.49 -6.18 -32.56
N THR A 37 -13.13 -5.03 -32.81
CA THR A 37 -12.96 -3.81 -31.98
C THR A 37 -13.43 -4.04 -30.54
N ILE A 38 -14.53 -4.74 -30.33
CA ILE A 38 -15.01 -5.11 -28.99
C ILE A 38 -14.00 -6.02 -28.29
N LEU A 39 -13.44 -7.01 -28.98
CA LEU A 39 -12.42 -7.88 -28.42
C LEU A 39 -11.16 -7.10 -28.02
N ILE A 40 -10.69 -6.17 -28.86
CA ILE A 40 -9.54 -5.31 -28.57
C ILE A 40 -9.83 -4.42 -27.34
N TYR A 41 -11.04 -3.88 -27.20
CA TYR A 41 -11.44 -3.10 -26.06
C TYR A 41 -11.39 -3.92 -24.75
N ILE A 42 -11.98 -5.11 -24.75
CA ILE A 42 -11.95 -6.02 -23.60
C ILE A 42 -10.52 -6.41 -23.24
N ALA A 43 -9.70 -6.80 -24.22
CA ALA A 43 -8.30 -7.12 -24.03
C ALA A 43 -7.52 -5.94 -23.45
N GLY A 44 -7.78 -4.72 -23.93
CA GLY A 44 -7.20 -3.49 -23.40
C GLY A 44 -7.50 -3.28 -21.93
N ILE A 45 -8.76 -3.48 -21.50
CA ILE A 45 -9.14 -3.36 -20.08
C ILE A 45 -8.33 -4.35 -19.20
N PHE A 46 -8.11 -5.58 -19.65
CA PHE A 46 -7.35 -6.60 -18.91
C PHE A 46 -5.86 -6.25 -18.85
N LEU A 47 -5.26 -5.86 -19.97
CA LEU A 47 -3.83 -5.52 -20.06
C LEU A 47 -3.49 -4.28 -19.20
N PHE A 48 -4.29 -3.22 -19.29
CA PHE A 48 -4.07 -2.00 -18.50
C PHE A 48 -4.37 -2.19 -17.01
N LYS A 49 -5.22 -3.15 -16.64
CA LYS A 49 -5.44 -3.51 -15.22
C LYS A 49 -4.16 -4.01 -14.56
N SER A 50 -3.36 -4.81 -15.25
CA SER A 50 -2.12 -5.36 -14.69
C SER A 50 -1.00 -4.31 -14.55
N GLN A 51 -1.00 -3.27 -15.38
CA GLN A 51 -0.05 -2.16 -15.29
C GLN A 51 -0.38 -1.21 -14.13
N ASP A 52 -1.66 -0.88 -13.92
CA ASP A 52 -2.09 -0.02 -12.80
C ASP A 52 -1.71 -0.63 -11.44
N ILE A 53 -1.85 -1.94 -11.29
CA ILE A 53 -1.44 -2.65 -10.08
C ILE A 53 0.07 -2.48 -9.84
N ARG A 54 0.91 -2.65 -10.87
CA ARG A 54 2.38 -2.55 -10.73
C ARG A 54 2.87 -1.12 -10.41
N ILE A 55 2.23 -0.10 -10.97
CA ILE A 55 2.58 1.31 -10.70
C ILE A 55 2.17 1.67 -9.28
N TYR A 56 0.96 1.30 -8.86
CA TYR A 56 0.47 1.49 -7.51
C TYR A 56 1.37 0.80 -6.47
N ASP A 57 1.82 -0.42 -6.78
CA ASP A 57 2.73 -1.19 -5.94
C ASP A 57 4.07 -0.48 -5.71
N ARG A 58 4.66 0.11 -6.74
CA ARG A 58 5.93 0.85 -6.63
C ARG A 58 5.81 2.13 -5.81
N GLU A 59 4.76 2.91 -6.02
CA GLU A 59 4.53 4.14 -5.26
C GLU A 59 4.19 3.84 -3.80
N ALA A 60 3.40 2.79 -3.55
CA ALA A 60 3.09 2.32 -2.21
C ALA A 60 4.35 1.84 -1.48
N LEU A 61 5.20 1.04 -2.14
CA LEU A 61 6.47 0.58 -1.61
C LEU A 61 7.44 1.73 -1.31
N ALA A 62 7.53 2.74 -2.17
CA ALA A 62 8.38 3.90 -1.94
C ALA A 62 7.93 4.71 -0.71
N ARG A 63 6.62 4.96 -0.58
CA ARG A 63 6.04 5.61 0.61
C ARG A 63 6.26 4.78 1.87
N TYR A 64 6.08 3.50 1.76
CA TYR A 64 6.32 2.56 2.85
C TYR A 64 7.76 2.60 3.34
N ASN A 65 8.74 2.48 2.44
CA ASN A 65 10.16 2.54 2.79
C ASN A 65 10.53 3.87 3.46
N PHE A 66 9.91 4.97 3.03
CA PHE A 66 10.08 6.28 3.64
C PHE A 66 9.53 6.34 5.08
N GLU A 67 8.30 5.84 5.33
CA GLU A 67 7.73 5.79 6.68
C GLU A 67 8.52 4.85 7.60
N MET A 68 9.01 3.73 7.07
CA MET A 68 9.85 2.79 7.81
C MET A 68 11.20 3.39 8.19
N SER A 69 11.83 4.14 7.30
CA SER A 69 13.07 4.87 7.61
C SER A 69 12.86 5.84 8.76
N LYS A 70 11.77 6.62 8.72
CA LYS A 70 11.41 7.54 9.82
C LYS A 70 11.19 6.81 11.14
N LEU A 71 10.43 5.70 11.14
CA LEU A 71 10.21 4.93 12.36
C LEU A 71 11.51 4.36 12.93
N ASN A 72 12.42 3.94 12.06
CA ASN A 72 13.73 3.46 12.46
C ASN A 72 14.58 4.57 13.11
N ASP A 73 14.54 5.79 12.57
CA ASP A 73 15.21 6.95 13.15
C ASP A 73 14.57 7.38 14.48
N TYR A 74 13.24 7.29 14.57
CA TYR A 74 12.49 7.69 15.76
C TYR A 74 12.68 6.73 16.93
N LYS A 75 12.81 5.42 16.69
CA LYS A 75 13.05 4.44 17.77
C LYS A 75 14.32 4.77 18.56
N GLU A 76 15.34 5.36 17.92
CA GLU A 76 16.57 5.72 18.61
C GLU A 76 16.41 6.95 19.52
N LYS A 77 15.40 7.79 19.27
CA LYS A 77 15.07 9.00 20.06
C LYS A 77 14.20 8.70 21.27
N ILE A 78 13.55 7.54 21.33
CA ILE A 78 12.69 7.13 22.44
C ILE A 78 13.53 6.67 23.62
N LYS A 79 13.22 7.23 24.81
CA LYS A 79 13.87 6.90 26.07
C LYS A 79 13.25 5.69 26.76
N ASP A 80 11.93 5.52 26.63
CA ASP A 80 11.20 4.39 27.21
C ASP A 80 11.60 3.09 26.50
N LYS A 81 12.26 2.22 27.27
CA LYS A 81 12.76 0.93 26.76
C LYS A 81 11.65 0.03 26.23
N THR A 82 10.50 -0.01 26.90
CA THR A 82 9.36 -0.84 26.51
C THR A 82 8.77 -0.39 25.16
N ILE A 83 8.62 0.91 24.99
CA ILE A 83 8.12 1.48 23.72
C ILE A 83 9.14 1.28 22.59
N LYS A 84 10.42 1.45 22.87
CA LYS A 84 11.50 1.20 21.92
C LYS A 84 11.52 -0.26 21.43
N GLU A 85 11.35 -1.23 22.34
CA GLU A 85 11.28 -2.66 22.01
C GLU A 85 10.07 -2.95 21.10
N LYS A 86 8.89 -2.42 21.43
CA LYS A 86 7.67 -2.58 20.62
C LYS A 86 7.81 -1.98 19.22
N LEU A 87 8.36 -0.77 19.12
CA LEU A 87 8.65 -0.15 17.85
C LEU A 87 9.65 -0.96 17.01
N THR A 88 10.68 -1.49 17.65
CA THR A 88 11.64 -2.37 16.98
C THR A 88 10.95 -3.60 16.40
N LYS A 89 10.02 -4.19 17.14
CA LYS A 89 9.24 -5.33 16.66
C LYS A 89 8.34 -4.94 15.48
N ILE A 90 7.62 -3.82 15.58
CA ILE A 90 6.78 -3.28 14.47
C ILE A 90 7.64 -3.08 13.21
N VAL A 91 8.80 -2.43 13.32
CA VAL A 91 9.71 -2.21 12.20
C VAL A 91 10.16 -3.53 11.58
N ASN A 92 10.60 -4.50 12.38
CA ASN A 92 11.08 -5.79 11.89
C ASN A 92 9.97 -6.61 11.20
N VAL A 93 8.76 -6.63 11.77
CA VAL A 93 7.62 -7.35 11.17
C VAL A 93 7.20 -6.66 9.87
N SER A 94 7.12 -5.35 9.90
CA SER A 94 6.79 -4.56 8.72
C SER A 94 7.80 -4.78 7.58
N GLN A 95 9.08 -4.87 7.85
CA GLN A 95 10.11 -5.21 6.83
C GLN A 95 9.90 -6.61 6.24
N LYS A 96 9.50 -7.60 7.04
CA LYS A 96 9.17 -8.95 6.56
C LYS A 96 7.96 -8.92 5.62
N ILE A 97 6.92 -8.14 5.98
CA ILE A 97 5.73 -7.94 5.16
C ILE A 97 6.09 -7.32 3.80
N THR A 98 6.94 -6.29 3.78
CA THR A 98 7.38 -5.65 2.53
C THR A 98 8.15 -6.60 1.64
N LYS A 99 9.10 -7.31 2.23
CA LYS A 99 9.90 -8.29 1.46
C LYS A 99 9.03 -9.38 0.84
N HIS A 100 7.94 -9.74 1.51
CA HIS A 100 6.96 -10.66 0.95
C HIS A 100 6.17 -10.06 -0.21
N LEU A 101 5.76 -8.79 -0.10
CA LEU A 101 5.09 -8.06 -1.19
C LEU A 101 5.95 -7.88 -2.43
N GLU A 102 7.23 -7.61 -2.27
CA GLU A 102 8.18 -7.51 -3.38
C GLU A 102 8.28 -8.82 -4.15
N SER A 103 8.18 -9.96 -3.45
CA SER A 103 8.25 -11.28 -4.06
C SER A 103 6.91 -11.75 -4.65
N ARG A 104 5.75 -11.28 -4.15
CA ARG A 104 4.40 -11.73 -4.54
C ARG A 104 3.37 -10.60 -4.50
N PRO A 105 3.23 -9.80 -5.56
CA PRO A 105 2.33 -8.63 -5.57
C PRO A 105 0.82 -8.98 -5.56
N GLY A 106 0.44 -10.24 -5.78
CA GLY A 106 -0.98 -10.65 -5.88
C GLY A 106 -1.79 -10.60 -4.57
N ASN A 107 -1.14 -10.65 -3.39
CA ASN A 107 -1.81 -10.67 -2.07
C ASN A 107 -1.89 -9.29 -1.40
N ALA A 108 -1.68 -8.25 -2.19
CA ALA A 108 -1.38 -6.91 -1.72
C ALA A 108 -2.54 -6.17 -1.05
N THR A 109 -3.80 -6.44 -1.38
CA THR A 109 -4.93 -5.57 -0.98
C THR A 109 -5.10 -5.43 0.54
N LYS A 110 -4.94 -6.51 1.31
CA LYS A 110 -5.04 -6.46 2.78
C LYS A 110 -3.84 -5.75 3.41
N ILE A 111 -2.68 -5.96 2.81
CA ILE A 111 -1.41 -5.37 3.23
C ILE A 111 -1.37 -3.87 2.94
N TYR A 112 -1.98 -3.42 1.84
CA TYR A 112 -2.09 -2.00 1.51
C TYR A 112 -2.85 -1.19 2.56
N ASN A 113 -3.94 -1.73 3.12
CA ASN A 113 -4.65 -1.06 4.20
C ASN A 113 -3.75 -0.83 5.41
N PHE A 114 -2.89 -1.79 5.74
CA PHE A 114 -1.91 -1.64 6.80
C PHE A 114 -0.86 -0.59 6.44
N LEU A 115 -0.31 -0.65 5.25
CA LEU A 115 0.75 0.26 4.79
C LEU A 115 0.25 1.70 4.62
N ASP A 116 -0.93 1.89 4.05
CA ASP A 116 -1.48 3.22 3.76
C ASP A 116 -2.11 3.88 4.98
N TYR A 117 -2.57 3.13 5.97
CA TYR A 117 -3.27 3.67 7.14
C TYR A 117 -2.47 3.53 8.44
N TYR A 118 -2.12 2.30 8.83
CA TYR A 118 -1.51 2.07 10.15
C TYR A 118 -0.09 2.63 10.25
N LEU A 119 0.71 2.48 9.21
CA LEU A 119 2.12 2.88 9.26
C LEU A 119 2.29 4.41 9.32
N PRO A 120 1.68 5.23 8.43
CA PRO A 120 1.76 6.69 8.53
C PRO A 120 1.16 7.24 9.83
N PHE A 121 0.10 6.60 10.32
CA PHE A 121 -0.51 6.98 11.59
C PHE A 121 0.40 6.65 12.78
N THR A 122 1.07 5.50 12.75
CA THR A 122 2.09 5.12 13.75
C THR A 122 3.24 6.11 13.77
N THR A 123 3.78 6.48 12.60
CA THR A 123 4.83 7.49 12.49
C THR A 123 4.41 8.82 13.13
N ARG A 124 3.18 9.27 12.88
CA ARG A 124 2.64 10.50 13.46
C ARG A 124 2.49 10.42 14.98
N ILE A 125 2.02 9.28 15.49
CA ILE A 125 1.89 9.06 16.94
C ILE A 125 3.25 9.05 17.60
N VAL A 126 4.21 8.34 17.03
CA VAL A 126 5.58 8.25 17.56
C VAL A 126 6.25 9.62 17.59
N THR A 127 6.06 10.45 16.56
CA THR A 127 6.56 11.83 16.56
C THR A 127 6.04 12.62 17.75
N LYS A 128 4.72 12.57 17.98
CA LYS A 128 4.10 13.27 19.12
C LYS A 128 4.51 12.68 20.47
N TYR A 129 4.76 11.38 20.53
CA TYR A 129 5.26 10.72 21.72
C TYR A 129 6.65 11.27 22.09
N ILE A 130 7.57 11.35 21.13
CA ILE A 130 8.92 11.88 21.32
C ILE A 130 8.87 13.35 21.78
N GLU A 131 8.01 14.16 21.15
CA GLU A 131 7.80 15.56 21.55
C GLU A 131 7.33 15.66 23.00
N ALA A 132 6.35 14.85 23.41
CA ALA A 132 5.84 14.83 24.78
C ALA A 132 6.85 14.26 25.77
N GLU A 133 7.59 13.21 25.38
CA GLU A 133 8.63 12.60 26.23
C GLU A 133 9.83 13.52 26.49
N SER A 134 10.16 14.38 25.53
CA SER A 134 11.31 15.31 25.61
C SER A 134 11.10 16.48 26.56
N LYS A 135 9.87 16.80 26.96
CA LYS A 135 9.56 17.90 27.86
C LYS A 135 10.02 17.59 29.29
N LYS A 136 10.64 18.57 29.93
CA LYS A 136 11.12 18.44 31.33
C LYS A 136 9.96 18.39 32.32
N GLU A 137 8.94 19.23 32.12
CA GLU A 137 7.72 19.25 32.91
C GLU A 137 6.54 18.79 32.03
N LYS A 138 5.88 17.75 32.47
CA LYS A 138 4.75 17.17 31.75
C LYS A 138 3.46 17.55 32.44
N THR A 139 2.55 18.17 31.69
CA THR A 139 1.20 18.45 32.17
C THR A 139 0.39 17.16 32.29
N PHE A 140 -0.72 17.19 33.02
CA PHE A 140 -1.65 16.06 33.12
C PHE A 140 -2.13 15.57 31.75
N VAL A 141 -2.36 16.52 30.82
CA VAL A 141 -2.77 16.20 29.44
C VAL A 141 -1.68 15.42 28.69
N GLU A 142 -0.41 15.82 28.84
CA GLU A 142 0.72 15.14 28.19
C GLU A 142 0.95 13.74 28.74
N ASN A 143 0.83 13.55 30.04
CA ASN A 143 0.90 12.23 30.65
C ASN A 143 -0.22 11.30 30.14
N LYS A 144 -1.44 11.83 30.03
CA LYS A 144 -2.58 11.09 29.46
C LYS A 144 -2.37 10.77 27.96
N LEU A 145 -1.75 11.68 27.22
CA LEU A 145 -1.39 11.47 25.81
C LEU A 145 -0.36 10.36 25.65
N ILE A 146 0.73 10.39 26.46
CA ILE A 146 1.77 9.36 26.48
C ILE A 146 1.15 7.99 26.74
N LEU A 147 0.25 7.87 27.72
CA LEU A 147 -0.44 6.63 28.03
C LEU A 147 -1.27 6.11 26.85
N LYS A 148 -2.08 6.97 26.23
CA LYS A 148 -2.88 6.60 25.05
C LYS A 148 -2.01 6.15 23.87
N MET A 149 -0.88 6.83 23.65
CA MET A 149 0.04 6.47 22.59
C MET A 149 0.71 5.12 22.84
N SER A 150 1.07 4.81 24.10
CA SER A 150 1.63 3.52 24.46
C SER A 150 0.64 2.37 24.22
N VAL A 151 -0.65 2.57 24.51
CA VAL A 151 -1.72 1.60 24.21
C VAL A 151 -1.85 1.42 22.70
N TYR A 152 -1.88 2.50 21.93
CA TYR A 152 -1.96 2.42 20.48
C TYR A 152 -0.78 1.67 19.85
N ILE A 153 0.44 1.93 20.30
CA ILE A 153 1.63 1.21 19.81
C ILE A 153 1.51 -0.29 20.07
N LYS A 154 0.90 -0.69 21.20
CA LYS A 154 0.61 -2.10 21.49
C LYS A 154 -0.43 -2.70 20.54
N GLU A 155 -1.47 -1.94 20.19
CA GLU A 155 -2.48 -2.38 19.21
C GLU A 155 -1.87 -2.58 17.82
N VAL A 156 -1.01 -1.66 17.38
CA VAL A 156 -0.29 -1.78 16.09
C VAL A 156 0.64 -2.98 16.09
N GLU A 157 1.35 -3.24 17.19
CA GLU A 157 2.19 -4.44 17.35
C GLU A 157 1.37 -5.72 17.12
N HIS A 158 0.21 -5.81 17.75
CA HIS A 158 -0.69 -6.95 17.61
C HIS A 158 -1.23 -7.12 16.18
N GLU A 159 -1.59 -6.03 15.53
CA GLU A 159 -2.05 -6.04 14.14
C GLU A 159 -0.93 -6.46 13.17
N CYS A 160 0.32 -6.04 13.42
CA CYS A 160 1.48 -6.52 12.69
C CYS A 160 1.66 -8.03 12.77
N ASP A 161 1.55 -8.57 13.98
CA ASP A 161 1.69 -10.02 14.22
C ASP A 161 0.58 -10.79 13.49
N ARG A 162 -0.67 -10.31 13.57
CA ARG A 162 -1.83 -10.90 12.87
C ARG A 162 -1.63 -10.95 11.36
N LEU A 163 -1.19 -9.84 10.77
CA LEU A 163 -0.93 -9.77 9.33
C LEU A 163 0.21 -10.71 8.91
N LEU A 164 1.26 -10.80 9.70
CA LEU A 164 2.36 -11.72 9.42
C LEU A 164 1.88 -13.18 9.43
N GLU A 165 1.05 -13.55 10.41
CA GLU A 165 0.45 -14.91 10.47
C GLU A 165 -0.45 -15.19 9.26
N GLU A 166 -1.27 -14.23 8.84
CA GLU A 166 -2.12 -14.38 7.63
C GLU A 166 -1.26 -14.60 6.37
N ILE A 167 -0.15 -13.88 6.24
CA ILE A 167 0.79 -14.02 5.12
C ILE A 167 1.44 -15.40 5.13
N VAL A 168 1.87 -15.87 6.31
CA VAL A 168 2.49 -17.20 6.45
C VAL A 168 1.49 -18.30 6.14
N LYS A 169 0.26 -18.23 6.68
CA LYS A 169 -0.80 -19.21 6.40
C LYS A 169 -1.25 -19.26 4.93
N SER A 170 -1.13 -18.16 4.20
CA SER A 170 -1.40 -18.15 2.75
C SER A 170 -0.33 -18.89 1.94
N LYS A 171 0.86 -19.04 2.50
CA LYS A 171 2.00 -19.75 1.90
C LYS A 171 1.85 -21.27 1.97
N ASP A 172 1.18 -21.77 3.00
CA ASP A 172 1.00 -23.23 3.22
C ASP A 172 -0.19 -23.82 2.44
N LYS A 173 -0.96 -22.97 1.70
CA LYS A 173 -2.12 -23.38 0.90
C LYS A 173 -1.88 -23.45 -0.60
N GLU A 174 -0.67 -23.15 -1.05
CA GLU A 174 -0.19 -23.29 -2.45
C GLU A 174 0.78 -24.48 -2.58
#